data_3effc7e415bf0159a753a9f6f5fdf570
#
_entry.id   3effc7e415bf0159a753a9f6f5fdf570
#
_cell.length_a   1.000
_cell.length_b   1.000
_cell.length_c   1.000
_cell.angle_alpha   90.00
_cell.angle_beta   90.00
_cell.angle_gamma   90.00
#
_symmetry.space_group_name_H-M   'P 1'
#
loop_
_entity.id
_entity.type
_entity.pdbx_description
1 polymer ?
#
loop_
_entity_poly.entity_id
_entity_poly.type
_entity_poly.pdbx_seq_one_letter_code
_entity_poly.pdbx_strand_id
1 'polypeptide(L)'
;MTKLFVEDFTLITKGENNYYSGFEDEFFNEIIPNKRYKDTKFSVAKATWYIRSPWIIFYQYDENNIIELHSFSTKTQCIKFLEEYNISKISGIAEEYIEYVNKAKYLNTLLNYDK
;
A
#
# COMPACT_ATOMS: atom_id res chain seq x y z
N MET A 1 -2.20 0.96 21.32
CA MET A 1 -1.55 0.48 20.07
C MET A 1 -2.57 0.37 18.95
N THR A 2 -2.30 0.94 17.81
CA THR A 2 -3.18 0.86 16.63
C THR A 2 -3.13 -0.55 16.07
N LYS A 3 -4.30 -1.16 15.90
CA LYS A 3 -4.39 -2.48 15.27
C LYS A 3 -4.41 -2.32 13.76
N LEU A 4 -3.77 -3.27 13.07
CA LEU A 4 -3.75 -3.31 11.62
C LEU A 4 -4.78 -4.33 11.14
N PHE A 5 -5.72 -3.87 10.31
CA PHE A 5 -6.75 -4.72 9.74
C PHE A 5 -6.55 -4.83 8.23
N VAL A 6 -6.66 -6.04 7.70
CA VAL A 6 -6.52 -6.29 6.27
C VAL A 6 -7.60 -5.56 5.46
N GLU A 7 -8.75 -5.31 6.05
CA GLU A 7 -9.83 -4.56 5.43
C GLU A 7 -9.44 -3.11 5.10
N ASP A 8 -8.45 -2.58 5.81
CA ASP A 8 -7.96 -1.21 5.57
C ASP A 8 -6.93 -1.16 4.44
N PHE A 9 -6.49 -2.30 3.96
CA PHE A 9 -5.50 -2.38 2.88
C PHE A 9 -6.13 -2.04 1.54
N THR A 10 -5.39 -1.28 0.74
CA THR A 10 -5.81 -0.95 -0.63
C THR A 10 -4.66 -1.26 -1.57
N LEU A 11 -4.91 -2.14 -2.52
CA LEU A 11 -3.95 -2.46 -3.57
C LEU A 11 -4.04 -1.39 -4.66
N ILE A 12 -2.91 -0.80 -5.00
CA ILE A 12 -2.80 0.18 -6.07
C ILE A 12 -1.85 -0.37 -7.12
N THR A 13 -2.38 -0.62 -8.31
CA THR A 13 -1.60 -1.13 -9.44
C THR A 13 -1.40 -0.03 -10.46
N LYS A 14 -0.16 0.17 -10.88
CA LYS A 14 0.20 1.17 -11.87
C LYS A 14 -0.56 0.90 -13.17
N GLY A 15 -1.23 1.92 -13.69
CA GLY A 15 -2.01 1.82 -14.92
C GLY A 15 -3.46 1.35 -14.74
N GLU A 16 -3.83 0.87 -13.57
CA GLU A 16 -5.19 0.37 -13.31
C GLU A 16 -6.03 1.25 -12.40
N ASN A 17 -5.39 2.09 -11.61
CA ASN A 17 -6.09 2.88 -10.59
C ASN A 17 -6.17 4.34 -10.99
N ASN A 18 -7.39 4.86 -11.16
CA ASN A 18 -7.64 6.22 -11.58
C ASN A 18 -7.40 7.28 -10.50
N TYR A 19 -7.21 6.89 -9.25
CA TYR A 19 -6.98 7.84 -8.15
C TYR A 19 -5.69 8.65 -8.35
N TYR A 20 -4.72 8.07 -9.04
CA TYR A 20 -3.41 8.68 -9.23
C TYR A 20 -3.16 9.11 -10.66
N SER A 21 -4.22 9.24 -11.45
CA SER A 21 -4.13 9.68 -12.84
C SER A 21 -3.40 11.02 -12.95
N GLY A 22 -2.36 11.08 -13.77
CA GLY A 22 -1.52 12.27 -13.93
C GLY A 22 -0.32 12.33 -12.99
N PHE A 23 -0.31 11.55 -11.90
CA PHE A 23 0.80 11.51 -10.96
C PHE A 23 1.43 10.12 -10.85
N GLU A 24 0.92 9.17 -11.59
CA GLU A 24 1.23 7.77 -11.41
C GLU A 24 2.71 7.45 -11.57
N ASP A 25 3.33 7.93 -12.63
CA ASP A 25 4.75 7.67 -12.86
C ASP A 25 5.62 8.31 -11.79
N GLU A 26 5.36 9.56 -11.43
CA GLU A 26 6.08 10.23 -10.36
C GLU A 26 5.90 9.51 -9.03
N PHE A 27 4.67 9.10 -8.74
CA PHE A 27 4.36 8.44 -7.48
C PHE A 27 5.12 7.12 -7.34
N PHE A 28 5.05 6.26 -8.35
CA PHE A 28 5.71 4.95 -8.31
C PHE A 28 7.23 5.03 -8.47
N ASN A 29 7.72 5.94 -9.31
CA ASN A 29 9.14 5.99 -9.65
C ASN A 29 9.96 6.90 -8.72
N GLU A 30 9.35 7.88 -8.11
CA GLU A 30 10.05 8.88 -7.29
C GLU A 30 9.56 8.95 -5.85
N ILE A 31 8.25 9.14 -5.63
CA ILE A 31 7.74 9.40 -4.29
C ILE A 31 7.91 8.17 -3.39
N ILE A 32 7.44 7.02 -3.82
CA ILE A 32 7.52 5.80 -3.01
C ILE A 32 8.97 5.41 -2.72
N PRO A 33 9.88 5.33 -3.72
CA PRO A 33 11.28 4.98 -3.43
C PRO A 33 12.00 5.99 -2.53
N ASN A 34 11.73 7.30 -2.71
CA ASN A 34 12.41 8.35 -1.97
C ASN A 34 11.90 8.51 -0.53
N LYS A 35 10.73 7.96 -0.23
CA LYS A 35 10.11 8.05 1.10
C LYS A 35 10.20 6.75 1.88
N ARG A 36 11.10 5.86 1.51
CA ARG A 36 11.28 4.58 2.20
C ARG A 36 11.66 4.78 3.66
N TYR A 37 11.10 3.92 4.49
CA TYR A 37 11.44 3.83 5.89
C TYR A 37 12.66 2.90 6.01
N LYS A 38 13.84 3.48 6.27
CA LYS A 38 15.10 2.72 6.36
C LYS A 38 15.29 1.84 5.11
N ASP A 39 15.88 0.67 5.25
CA ASP A 39 16.11 -0.26 4.15
C ASP A 39 14.96 -1.27 3.99
N THR A 40 13.74 -0.81 4.18
CA THR A 40 12.55 -1.66 4.08
C THR A 40 11.78 -1.37 2.79
N LYS A 41 10.77 -2.18 2.51
CA LYS A 41 9.83 -1.93 1.41
C LYS A 41 8.69 -1.00 1.82
N PHE A 42 8.71 -0.51 3.05
CA PHE A 42 7.72 0.44 3.54
C PHE A 42 8.12 1.86 3.20
N SER A 43 7.14 2.68 2.86
CA SER A 43 7.34 4.11 2.61
C SER A 43 6.27 4.89 3.36
N VAL A 44 6.63 6.09 3.80
CA VAL A 44 5.72 7.00 4.48
C VAL A 44 5.63 8.27 3.66
N ALA A 45 4.47 8.53 3.07
CA ALA A 45 4.27 9.66 2.19
C ALA A 45 2.98 10.40 2.51
N LYS A 46 2.98 11.69 2.24
CA LYS A 46 1.79 12.52 2.40
C LYS A 46 0.95 12.46 1.13
N ALA A 47 -0.34 12.20 1.31
CA ALA A 47 -1.30 12.12 0.21
C ALA A 47 -2.30 13.26 0.31
N THR A 48 -2.50 13.97 -0.77
CA THR A 48 -3.40 15.13 -0.80
C THR A 48 -4.87 14.74 -0.85
N TRP A 49 -5.17 13.47 -1.15
CA TRP A 49 -6.55 12.99 -1.26
C TRP A 49 -7.19 12.62 0.09
N TYR A 50 -6.40 12.53 1.16
CA TYR A 50 -6.92 12.33 2.50
C TYR A 50 -6.72 13.60 3.33
N ILE A 51 -7.81 14.31 3.61
CA ILE A 51 -7.74 15.61 4.30
C ILE A 51 -7.39 15.48 5.77
N ARG A 52 -8.00 14.49 6.46
CA ARG A 52 -7.84 14.34 7.91
C ARG A 52 -6.64 13.49 8.32
N SER A 53 -6.28 12.53 7.51
CA SER A 53 -5.19 11.61 7.79
C SER A 53 -4.33 11.47 6.54
N PRO A 54 -3.59 12.54 6.18
CA PRO A 54 -2.88 12.57 4.90
C PRO A 54 -1.59 11.76 4.86
N TRP A 55 -1.07 11.32 6.00
CA TRP A 55 0.16 10.54 6.04
C TRP A 55 -0.14 9.07 5.97
N ILE A 56 0.42 8.39 4.97
CA ILE A 56 0.08 7.02 4.66
C ILE A 56 1.32 6.14 4.67
N ILE A 57 1.16 4.93 5.20
CA ILE A 57 2.17 3.89 5.14
C ILE A 57 1.87 3.02 3.93
N PHE A 58 2.83 2.94 3.01
CA PHE A 58 2.75 2.12 1.81
C PHE A 58 3.73 0.95 1.91
N TYR A 59 3.37 -0.17 1.32
CA TYR A 59 4.27 -1.30 1.12
C TYR A 59 4.44 -1.52 -0.38
N GLN A 60 5.68 -1.50 -0.86
CA GLN A 60 5.94 -1.72 -2.28
C GLN A 60 6.18 -3.20 -2.54
N TYR A 61 5.20 -3.85 -3.17
CA TYR A 61 5.30 -5.26 -3.53
C TYR A 61 6.27 -5.45 -4.70
N ASP A 62 6.09 -4.68 -5.78
CA ASP A 62 6.97 -4.69 -6.96
C ASP A 62 6.91 -3.32 -7.65
N GLU A 63 7.47 -3.20 -8.85
CA GLU A 63 7.53 -1.94 -9.58
C GLU A 63 6.15 -1.36 -9.93
N ASN A 64 5.14 -2.21 -10.02
CA ASN A 64 3.82 -1.82 -10.48
C ASN A 64 2.73 -1.92 -9.42
N ASN A 65 3.05 -2.45 -8.25
CA ASN A 65 2.05 -2.70 -7.22
C ASN A 65 2.51 -2.20 -5.86
N ILE A 66 1.69 -1.36 -5.23
CA ILE A 66 1.90 -0.92 -3.86
C ILE A 66 0.63 -1.22 -3.06
N ILE A 67 0.79 -1.37 -1.76
CA ILE A 67 -0.32 -1.58 -0.84
C ILE A 67 -0.35 -0.42 0.13
N GLU A 68 -1.49 0.26 0.18
CA GLU A 68 -1.75 1.28 1.18
C GLU A 68 -2.23 0.56 2.44
N LEU A 69 -1.44 0.65 3.52
CA LEU A 69 -1.71 -0.11 4.73
C LEU A 69 -2.60 0.63 5.72
N HIS A 70 -2.24 1.87 6.02
CA HIS A 70 -2.93 2.66 7.03
C HIS A 70 -2.55 4.13 6.89
N SER A 71 -3.43 5.01 7.36
CA SER A 71 -3.21 6.45 7.30
C SER A 71 -3.24 7.06 8.70
N PHE A 72 -2.46 8.12 8.87
CA PHE A 72 -2.35 8.84 10.13
C PHE A 72 -2.38 10.35 9.88
N SER A 73 -2.64 11.11 10.94
CA SER A 73 -2.66 12.58 10.85
C SER A 73 -1.27 13.18 10.68
N THR A 74 -0.24 12.52 11.19
CA THR A 74 1.14 13.01 11.16
C THR A 74 2.13 11.94 10.73
N LYS A 75 3.28 12.39 10.21
CA LYS A 75 4.39 11.51 9.85
C LYS A 75 4.93 10.78 11.09
N THR A 76 5.00 11.50 12.22
CA THR A 76 5.50 10.93 13.47
C THR A 76 4.70 9.71 13.89
N GLN A 77 3.37 9.76 13.73
CA GLN A 77 2.52 8.60 14.04
C GLN A 77 2.82 7.41 13.14
N CYS A 78 3.08 7.66 11.85
CA CYS A 78 3.47 6.59 10.92
C CYS A 78 4.77 5.92 11.35
N ILE A 79 5.78 6.72 11.67
CA ILE A 79 7.09 6.21 12.08
C ILE A 79 6.97 5.42 13.38
N LYS A 80 6.21 5.95 14.33
CA LYS A 80 5.98 5.27 15.61
C LYS A 80 5.29 3.92 15.41
N PHE A 81 4.31 3.86 14.52
CA PHE A 81 3.64 2.61 14.17
C PHE A 81 4.65 1.58 13.66
N LEU A 82 5.50 1.98 12.71
CA LEU A 82 6.51 1.08 12.13
C LEU A 82 7.56 0.66 13.16
N GLU A 83 7.89 1.51 14.11
CA GLU A 83 8.82 1.17 15.19
C GLU A 83 8.23 0.18 16.20
N GLU A 84 6.94 0.27 16.48
CA GLU A 84 6.26 -0.56 17.47
C GLU A 84 5.87 -1.94 16.92
N TYR A 85 5.66 -2.06 15.62
CA TYR A 85 5.27 -3.32 15.00
C TYR A 85 6.48 -4.10 14.53
N ASN A 86 6.30 -5.43 14.46
CA ASN A 86 7.27 -6.31 13.83
C ASN A 86 7.16 -6.14 12.31
N ILE A 87 8.14 -5.48 11.72
CA ILE A 87 8.17 -5.17 10.28
C ILE A 87 8.08 -6.43 9.42
N SER A 88 8.78 -7.50 9.81
CA SER A 88 8.74 -8.76 9.06
C SER A 88 7.34 -9.35 9.05
N LYS A 89 6.62 -9.24 10.16
CA LYS A 89 5.25 -9.73 10.25
C LYS A 89 4.30 -8.93 9.38
N ILE A 90 4.44 -7.60 9.38
CA ILE A 90 3.61 -6.74 8.53
C ILE A 90 3.90 -7.00 7.06
N SER A 91 5.18 -7.20 6.68
CA SER A 91 5.55 -7.56 5.32
C SER A 91 4.88 -8.85 4.88
N GLY A 92 4.89 -9.87 5.74
CA GLY A 92 4.24 -11.13 5.44
C GLY A 92 2.74 -10.99 5.22
N ILE A 93 2.08 -10.21 6.06
CA ILE A 93 0.64 -9.94 5.92
C ILE A 93 0.34 -9.19 4.62
N ALA A 94 1.15 -8.20 4.28
CA ALA A 94 0.97 -7.43 3.05
C ALA A 94 1.15 -8.31 1.81
N GLU A 95 2.14 -9.20 1.81
CA GLU A 95 2.37 -10.12 0.70
C GLU A 95 1.25 -11.15 0.57
N GLU A 96 0.76 -11.69 1.67
CA GLU A 96 -0.40 -12.59 1.66
C GLU A 96 -1.64 -11.90 1.09
N TYR A 97 -1.83 -10.63 1.45
CA TYR A 97 -2.96 -9.86 0.94
C TYR A 97 -2.91 -9.72 -0.58
N ILE A 98 -1.76 -9.38 -1.15
CA ILE A 98 -1.66 -9.22 -2.60
C ILE A 98 -1.81 -10.55 -3.33
N GLU A 99 -1.29 -11.64 -2.76
CA GLU A 99 -1.49 -12.97 -3.32
C GLU A 99 -2.97 -13.34 -3.33
N TYR A 100 -3.68 -13.04 -2.25
CA TYR A 100 -5.12 -13.27 -2.16
C TYR A 100 -5.88 -12.47 -3.22
N VAL A 101 -5.57 -11.19 -3.38
CA VAL A 101 -6.23 -10.33 -4.37
C VAL A 101 -6.00 -10.84 -5.78
N ASN A 102 -4.76 -11.24 -6.11
CA ASN A 102 -4.42 -11.76 -7.42
C ASN A 102 -5.14 -13.08 -7.69
N LYS A 103 -5.25 -13.95 -6.71
CA LYS A 103 -5.98 -15.20 -6.81
C LYS A 103 -7.47 -14.96 -7.04
N ALA A 104 -8.05 -14.01 -6.32
CA ALA A 104 -9.46 -13.64 -6.48
C ALA A 104 -9.74 -13.09 -7.88
N LYS A 105 -8.84 -12.25 -8.41
CA LYS A 105 -8.95 -11.74 -9.79
C LYS A 105 -8.89 -12.87 -10.80
N TYR A 106 -7.99 -13.81 -10.60
CA TYR A 106 -7.85 -14.97 -11.49
C TYR A 106 -9.11 -15.83 -11.49
N LEU A 107 -9.66 -16.13 -10.31
CA LEU A 107 -10.88 -16.93 -10.18
C LEU A 107 -12.07 -16.22 -10.83
N ASN A 108 -12.20 -14.91 -10.67
CA ASN A 108 -13.26 -14.14 -11.31
C ASN A 108 -13.14 -14.19 -12.84
N THR A 109 -11.92 -14.15 -13.37
CA THR A 109 -11.66 -14.26 -14.79
C THR A 109 -12.13 -15.63 -15.33
N LEU A 110 -11.81 -16.70 -14.60
CA LEU A 110 -12.26 -18.05 -14.98
C LEU A 110 -13.77 -18.18 -14.96
N LEU A 111 -14.42 -17.66 -13.91
CA LEU A 111 -15.88 -17.72 -13.78
C LEU A 111 -16.59 -16.96 -14.90
N ASN A 112 -16.04 -15.83 -15.31
CA ASN A 112 -16.63 -15.02 -16.38
C ASN A 112 -16.35 -15.59 -17.77
N TYR A 113 -15.26 -16.34 -17.90
CA TYR A 113 -14.88 -16.93 -19.19
C TYR A 113 -15.85 -18.04 -19.62
N ASP A 114 -16.38 -18.78 -18.67
CA ASP A 114 -17.28 -19.91 -18.93
C ASP A 114 -18.73 -19.49 -19.20
N LYS A 115 -18.99 -18.21 -19.25
CA LYS A 115 -20.31 -17.69 -19.66
C LYS A 115 -20.35 -17.48 -21.19
#